data_3a2437585744322ff7156dd7cfcaae22
#
_entry.id   3a2437585744322ff7156dd7cfcaae22
#
_cell.length_a   1.000
_cell.length_b   1.000
_cell.length_c   1.000
_cell.angle_alpha   90.00
_cell.angle_beta   90.00
_cell.angle_gamma   90.00
#
_symmetry.space_group_name_H-M   'P 1'
#
loop_
_entity.id
_entity.type
_entity.pdbx_description
1 polymer ?
#
loop_
_entity_poly.entity_id
_entity_poly.type
_entity_poly.pdbx_seq_one_letter_code
_entity_poly.pdbx_strand_id
1 'polypeptide(L)'
;MTDLSDDDDLLCALVARVARSDQSALAQLYDATASRVYSLARSVTRNLQCAEDVTEDVYWQVWRQALRFDRHRGPVMAWLLTLARSRALDHLRRGDPAVTHPEPATLVSDDGDVRANPSQQIADHERDLTLRAAIAQLEPLPRQLLSLAFYRGLTHDEIARQTALPLGTIKSHIRRALASLREAVTL
;
A
#
# COMPACT_ATOMS: atom_id res chain seq x y z
N MET A 1 -21.22 0.08 13.82
CA MET A 1 -19.81 0.46 14.06
C MET A 1 -19.06 -0.83 14.33
N THR A 2 -18.69 -1.55 13.27
CA THR A 2 -17.88 -2.78 13.42
C THR A 2 -16.48 -2.32 13.74
N ASP A 3 -16.00 -2.71 14.90
CA ASP A 3 -14.76 -2.22 15.48
C ASP A 3 -13.57 -2.66 14.60
N LEU A 4 -12.71 -1.72 14.22
CA LEU A 4 -11.46 -1.97 13.46
C LEU A 4 -10.55 -3.00 14.15
N SER A 5 -10.74 -3.18 15.46
CA SER A 5 -10.06 -4.18 16.28
C SER A 5 -10.54 -5.60 15.93
N ASP A 6 -11.84 -5.80 15.73
CA ASP A 6 -12.42 -7.12 15.46
C ASP A 6 -12.00 -7.65 14.07
N ASP A 7 -11.93 -6.78 13.06
CA ASP A 7 -11.48 -7.17 11.73
C ASP A 7 -9.99 -7.58 11.73
N ASP A 8 -9.14 -6.82 12.43
CA ASP A 8 -7.71 -7.15 12.51
C ASP A 8 -7.47 -8.41 13.36
N ASP A 9 -8.25 -8.64 14.40
CA ASP A 9 -8.19 -9.86 15.22
C ASP A 9 -8.55 -11.10 14.39
N LEU A 10 -9.57 -11.00 13.53
CA LEU A 10 -9.92 -12.05 12.58
C LEU A 10 -8.77 -12.32 11.60
N LEU A 11 -8.21 -11.28 11.00
CA LEU A 11 -7.08 -11.41 10.07
C LEU A 11 -5.85 -12.01 10.76
N CYS A 12 -5.56 -11.63 12.01
CA CYS A 12 -4.48 -12.20 12.82
C CYS A 12 -4.70 -13.70 13.06
N ALA A 13 -5.94 -14.11 13.37
CA ALA A 13 -6.28 -15.52 13.55
C ALA A 13 -6.08 -16.31 12.24
N LEU A 14 -6.45 -15.76 11.10
CA LEU A 14 -6.23 -16.37 9.79
C LEU A 14 -4.72 -16.53 9.50
N VAL A 15 -3.91 -15.48 9.71
CA VAL A 15 -2.45 -15.56 9.53
C VAL A 15 -1.82 -16.61 10.44
N ALA A 16 -2.27 -16.72 11.70
CA ALA A 16 -1.78 -17.75 12.62
C ALA A 16 -2.13 -19.18 12.14
N ARG A 17 -3.26 -19.38 11.48
CA ARG A 17 -3.64 -20.66 10.86
C ARG A 17 -2.83 -20.94 9.59
N VAL A 18 -2.61 -19.91 8.75
CA VAL A 18 -1.73 -20.01 7.57
C VAL A 18 -0.32 -20.43 7.97
N ALA A 19 0.20 -19.89 9.09
CA ALA A 19 1.49 -20.27 9.65
C ALA A 19 1.59 -21.75 10.03
N ARG A 20 0.44 -22.43 10.19
CA ARG A 20 0.30 -23.89 10.41
C ARG A 20 -0.04 -24.64 9.13
N SER A 21 0.16 -24.04 7.97
CA SER A 21 -0.12 -24.62 6.66
C SER A 21 -1.61 -24.93 6.40
N ASP A 22 -2.52 -24.13 6.96
CA ASP A 22 -3.96 -24.23 6.71
C ASP A 22 -4.32 -23.48 5.42
N GLN A 23 -4.55 -24.24 4.34
CA GLN A 23 -4.93 -23.70 3.02
C GLN A 23 -6.29 -22.99 3.05
N SER A 24 -7.25 -23.49 3.84
CA SER A 24 -8.56 -22.84 3.98
C SER A 24 -8.45 -21.46 4.61
N ALA A 25 -7.53 -21.29 5.57
CA ALA A 25 -7.25 -19.99 6.16
C ALA A 25 -6.60 -19.02 5.16
N LEU A 26 -5.72 -19.51 4.27
CA LEU A 26 -5.16 -18.70 3.21
C LEU A 26 -6.23 -18.22 2.23
N ALA A 27 -7.15 -19.11 1.83
CA ALA A 27 -8.27 -18.73 0.96
C ALA A 27 -9.16 -17.65 1.60
N GLN A 28 -9.51 -17.81 2.88
CA GLN A 28 -10.30 -16.81 3.62
C GLN A 28 -9.55 -15.48 3.76
N LEU A 29 -8.24 -15.52 4.00
CA LEU A 29 -7.41 -14.30 4.04
C LEU A 29 -7.36 -13.61 2.68
N TYR A 30 -7.24 -14.40 1.60
CA TYR A 30 -7.29 -13.89 0.22
C TYR A 30 -8.62 -13.19 -0.05
N ASP A 31 -9.74 -13.86 0.20
CA ASP A 31 -11.07 -13.31 -0.05
C ASP A 31 -11.32 -12.00 0.72
N ALA A 32 -10.81 -11.90 1.94
CA ALA A 32 -10.96 -10.70 2.78
C ALA A 32 -10.06 -9.54 2.38
N THR A 33 -8.93 -9.77 1.71
CA THR A 33 -7.88 -8.74 1.59
C THR A 33 -7.36 -8.52 0.17
N ALA A 34 -7.65 -9.42 -0.80
CA ALA A 34 -7.09 -9.37 -2.15
C ALA A 34 -7.45 -8.09 -2.92
N SER A 35 -8.66 -7.58 -2.74
CA SER A 35 -9.12 -6.34 -3.36
C SER A 35 -8.19 -5.16 -3.05
N ARG A 36 -7.83 -4.97 -1.76
CA ARG A 36 -6.94 -3.89 -1.31
C ARG A 36 -5.50 -4.09 -1.77
N VAL A 37 -5.02 -5.33 -1.72
CA VAL A 37 -3.68 -5.72 -2.20
C VAL A 37 -3.55 -5.43 -3.69
N TYR A 38 -4.53 -5.87 -4.49
CA TYR A 38 -4.58 -5.64 -5.93
C TYR A 38 -4.67 -4.16 -6.28
N SER A 39 -5.55 -3.41 -5.60
CA SER A 39 -5.69 -1.96 -5.82
C SER A 39 -4.38 -1.22 -5.61
N LEU A 40 -3.63 -1.56 -4.54
CA LEU A 40 -2.31 -0.99 -4.32
C LEU A 40 -1.31 -1.43 -5.41
N ALA A 41 -1.27 -2.72 -5.74
CA ALA A 41 -0.39 -3.23 -6.80
C ALA A 41 -0.65 -2.50 -8.12
N ARG A 42 -1.92 -2.35 -8.51
CA ARG A 42 -2.35 -1.62 -9.70
C ARG A 42 -1.96 -0.14 -9.68
N SER A 43 -2.12 0.54 -8.54
CA SER A 43 -1.76 1.95 -8.39
C SER A 43 -0.25 2.19 -8.57
N VAL A 44 0.58 1.21 -8.18
CA VAL A 44 2.04 1.27 -8.32
C VAL A 44 2.49 0.83 -9.71
N THR A 45 2.02 -0.32 -10.21
CA THR A 45 2.47 -0.90 -11.49
C THR A 45 1.82 -0.24 -12.71
N ARG A 46 0.59 0.27 -12.57
CA ARG A 46 -0.25 0.81 -13.65
C ARG A 46 -0.45 -0.15 -14.82
N ASN A 47 -0.34 -1.42 -14.56
CA ASN A 47 -0.52 -2.50 -15.52
C ASN A 47 -1.35 -3.60 -14.85
N LEU A 48 -2.44 -4.03 -15.51
CA LEU A 48 -3.37 -5.02 -14.97
C LEU A 48 -2.67 -6.36 -14.72
N GLN A 49 -1.96 -6.86 -15.73
CA GLN A 49 -1.26 -8.14 -15.64
C GLN A 49 -0.21 -8.12 -14.53
N CYS A 50 0.61 -7.06 -14.48
CA CYS A 50 1.60 -6.92 -13.39
C CYS A 50 0.93 -6.84 -12.01
N ALA A 51 -0.24 -6.23 -11.90
CA ALA A 51 -0.97 -6.14 -10.64
C ALA A 51 -1.50 -7.52 -10.18
N GLU A 52 -1.97 -8.35 -11.12
CA GLU A 52 -2.36 -9.73 -10.88
C GLU A 52 -1.17 -10.56 -10.42
N ASP A 53 -0.06 -10.52 -11.15
CA ASP A 53 1.18 -11.23 -10.81
C ASP A 53 1.70 -10.83 -9.42
N VAL A 54 1.70 -9.52 -9.12
CA VAL A 54 2.09 -9.00 -7.80
C VAL A 54 1.17 -9.52 -6.71
N THR A 55 -0.14 -9.57 -6.96
CA THR A 55 -1.11 -10.06 -5.98
C THR A 55 -0.87 -11.53 -5.67
N GLU A 56 -0.67 -12.37 -6.68
CA GLU A 56 -0.32 -13.78 -6.51
C GLU A 56 0.98 -13.95 -5.73
N ASP A 57 2.03 -13.20 -6.08
CA ASP A 57 3.34 -13.20 -5.40
C ASP A 57 3.21 -12.84 -3.92
N VAL A 58 2.33 -11.91 -3.56
CA VAL A 58 2.07 -11.52 -2.16
C VAL A 58 1.52 -12.69 -1.37
N TYR A 59 0.47 -13.38 -1.85
CA TYR A 59 -0.13 -14.49 -1.11
C TYR A 59 0.77 -15.75 -1.10
N TRP A 60 1.55 -15.96 -2.14
CA TRP A 60 2.61 -16.96 -2.13
C TRP A 60 3.67 -16.65 -1.06
N GLN A 61 4.05 -15.38 -0.92
CA GLN A 61 4.98 -14.95 0.13
C GLN A 61 4.34 -15.07 1.53
N VAL A 62 3.07 -14.73 1.69
CA VAL A 62 2.32 -14.92 2.94
C VAL A 62 2.35 -16.39 3.34
N TRP A 63 2.04 -17.31 2.42
CA TRP A 63 2.11 -18.75 2.69
C TRP A 63 3.47 -19.20 3.21
N ARG A 64 4.53 -18.68 2.64
CA ARG A 64 5.91 -19.05 3.03
C ARG A 64 6.42 -18.36 4.29
N GLN A 65 5.87 -17.22 4.64
CA GLN A 65 6.43 -16.33 5.67
C GLN A 65 5.43 -15.91 6.75
N ALA A 66 4.27 -16.54 6.85
CA ALA A 66 3.25 -16.21 7.86
C ALA A 66 3.81 -16.25 9.29
N LEU A 67 4.75 -17.14 9.59
CA LEU A 67 5.47 -17.20 10.87
C LEU A 67 6.28 -15.94 11.21
N ARG A 68 6.60 -15.09 10.24
CA ARG A 68 7.34 -13.83 10.44
C ARG A 68 6.45 -12.64 10.72
N PHE A 69 5.14 -12.82 10.60
CA PHE A 69 4.20 -11.77 10.98
C PHE A 69 4.29 -11.53 12.49
N ASP A 70 4.39 -10.27 12.86
CA ASP A 70 4.44 -9.82 14.25
C ASP A 70 3.41 -8.70 14.45
N ARG A 71 2.35 -9.01 15.20
CA ARG A 71 1.27 -8.08 15.53
C ARG A 71 1.76 -6.81 16.23
N HIS A 72 2.84 -6.88 17.00
CA HIS A 72 3.41 -5.70 17.67
C HIS A 72 4.00 -4.68 16.70
N ARG A 73 4.28 -5.08 15.47
CA ARG A 73 4.79 -4.20 14.42
C ARG A 73 3.69 -3.52 13.59
N GLY A 74 2.44 -3.93 13.78
CA GLY A 74 1.29 -3.34 13.11
C GLY A 74 0.24 -4.36 12.65
N PRO A 75 -0.90 -3.88 12.12
CA PRO A 75 -2.00 -4.73 11.68
C PRO A 75 -1.64 -5.56 10.44
N VAL A 76 -2.36 -6.67 10.26
CA VAL A 76 -2.16 -7.61 9.13
C VAL A 76 -2.26 -6.89 7.79
N MET A 77 -3.24 -6.00 7.63
CA MET A 77 -3.40 -5.26 6.37
C MET A 77 -2.18 -4.39 6.05
N ALA A 78 -1.58 -3.70 7.02
CA ALA A 78 -0.37 -2.90 6.79
C ALA A 78 0.82 -3.77 6.37
N TRP A 79 0.93 -4.98 6.93
CA TRP A 79 1.94 -5.96 6.52
C TRP A 79 1.73 -6.42 5.06
N LEU A 80 0.49 -6.79 4.69
CA LEU A 80 0.14 -7.19 3.33
C LEU A 80 0.42 -6.08 2.31
N LEU A 81 0.00 -4.85 2.60
CA LEU A 81 0.24 -3.70 1.73
C LEU A 81 1.73 -3.36 1.60
N THR A 82 2.52 -3.58 2.66
CA THR A 82 3.98 -3.44 2.59
C THR A 82 4.60 -4.48 1.64
N LEU A 83 4.13 -5.74 1.71
CA LEU A 83 4.55 -6.79 0.77
C LEU A 83 4.16 -6.43 -0.67
N ALA A 84 2.90 -6.03 -0.88
CA ALA A 84 2.38 -5.66 -2.19
C ALA A 84 3.21 -4.52 -2.82
N ARG A 85 3.45 -3.46 -2.05
CA ARG A 85 4.27 -2.34 -2.51
C ARG A 85 5.70 -2.79 -2.86
N SER A 86 6.32 -3.58 -2.01
CA SER A 86 7.68 -4.09 -2.27
C SER A 86 7.73 -4.90 -3.57
N ARG A 87 6.78 -5.82 -3.77
CA ARG A 87 6.70 -6.64 -4.99
C ARG A 87 6.41 -5.82 -6.23
N ALA A 88 5.48 -4.86 -6.14
CA ALA A 88 5.17 -3.96 -7.25
C ALA A 88 6.39 -3.14 -7.68
N LEU A 89 7.16 -2.60 -6.73
CA LEU A 89 8.40 -1.88 -7.02
C LEU A 89 9.49 -2.79 -7.59
N ASP A 90 9.59 -4.03 -7.13
CA ASP A 90 10.53 -5.01 -7.70
C ASP A 90 10.16 -5.37 -9.15
N HIS A 91 8.87 -5.48 -9.46
CA HIS A 91 8.39 -5.66 -10.85
C HIS A 91 8.78 -4.47 -11.72
N LEU A 92 8.55 -3.24 -11.26
CA LEU A 92 8.93 -2.03 -12.00
C LEU A 92 10.44 -1.94 -12.25
N ARG A 93 11.27 -2.36 -11.28
CA ARG A 93 12.73 -2.36 -11.43
C ARG A 93 13.25 -3.42 -12.41
N ARG A 94 12.53 -4.53 -12.58
CA ARG A 94 12.87 -5.60 -13.54
C ARG A 94 12.37 -5.31 -14.95
N GLY A 95 11.23 -4.64 -15.06
CA GLY A 95 10.72 -4.10 -16.31
C GLY A 95 11.49 -2.82 -16.65
N ASP A 96 11.88 -2.63 -17.90
CA ASP A 96 12.72 -1.59 -18.48
C ASP A 96 12.96 -0.32 -17.64
N PRO A 97 14.23 0.01 -17.29
CA PRO A 97 14.58 1.24 -16.58
C PRO A 97 14.20 2.54 -17.33
N ALA A 98 13.82 2.44 -18.60
CA ALA A 98 13.45 3.55 -19.49
C ALA A 98 11.96 3.93 -19.45
N VAL A 99 11.10 3.23 -18.71
CA VAL A 99 9.68 3.62 -18.59
C VAL A 99 9.57 4.95 -17.85
N THR A 100 9.42 5.99 -18.66
CA THR A 100 9.12 7.35 -18.20
C THR A 100 7.81 7.34 -17.40
N HIS A 101 7.90 7.51 -16.11
CA HIS A 101 6.72 7.54 -15.26
C HIS A 101 5.94 8.85 -15.48
N PRO A 102 4.60 8.79 -15.60
CA PRO A 102 3.76 9.98 -15.74
C PRO A 102 3.88 10.93 -14.55
N GLU A 103 3.53 12.19 -14.79
CA GLU A 103 3.58 13.24 -13.78
C GLU A 103 2.76 12.94 -12.51
N PRO A 104 3.17 13.50 -11.35
CA PRO A 104 2.51 13.28 -10.04
C PRO A 104 1.01 13.63 -10.01
N ALA A 105 0.56 14.50 -10.90
CA ALA A 105 -0.85 14.95 -10.95
C ALA A 105 -1.84 13.85 -11.39
N THR A 106 -1.37 12.80 -12.10
CA THR A 106 -2.20 11.68 -12.55
C THR A 106 -2.27 10.51 -11.55
N LEU A 107 -1.69 10.67 -10.36
CA LEU A 107 -1.64 9.61 -9.35
C LEU A 107 -2.96 9.36 -8.61
N VAL A 108 -3.99 10.15 -8.88
CA VAL A 108 -5.35 10.00 -8.34
C VAL A 108 -6.28 9.61 -9.50
N SER A 109 -6.07 8.45 -10.10
CA SER A 109 -7.00 7.91 -11.09
C SER A 109 -8.11 7.16 -10.36
N ASP A 110 -9.31 7.61 -10.61
CA ASP A 110 -10.56 6.95 -10.25
C ASP A 110 -10.73 5.74 -11.19
N ASP A 111 -10.32 4.57 -10.75
CA ASP A 111 -10.64 3.30 -11.39
C ASP A 111 -11.25 2.37 -10.32
N GLY A 112 -12.51 2.69 -9.99
CA GLY A 112 -13.39 1.79 -9.29
C GLY A 112 -13.76 0.64 -10.21
N ASP A 113 -13.19 -0.51 -10.02
CA ASP A 113 -13.88 -1.79 -10.14
C ASP A 113 -13.00 -2.91 -9.58
N VAL A 114 -13.14 -3.20 -8.31
CA VAL A 114 -12.65 -4.46 -7.74
C VAL A 114 -13.74 -4.99 -6.84
N ARG A 115 -14.19 -6.21 -7.16
CA ARG A 115 -15.24 -6.96 -6.45
C ARG A 115 -14.88 -7.11 -4.96
N ALA A 116 -15.42 -6.24 -4.13
CA ALA A 116 -15.38 -6.32 -2.69
C ALA A 116 -16.80 -6.34 -2.12
N ASN A 117 -16.95 -6.87 -0.92
CA ASN A 117 -18.21 -6.93 -0.19
C ASN A 117 -18.81 -5.52 -0.02
N PRO A 118 -20.09 -5.27 -0.36
CA PRO A 118 -20.68 -3.93 -0.41
C PRO A 118 -20.54 -3.09 0.87
N SER A 119 -20.58 -3.71 2.04
CA SER A 119 -20.45 -3.01 3.32
C SER A 119 -19.03 -2.56 3.65
N GLN A 120 -18.02 -3.33 3.22
CA GLN A 120 -16.62 -2.95 3.34
C GLN A 120 -16.23 -1.87 2.31
N GLN A 121 -16.86 -1.89 1.13
CA GLN A 121 -16.65 -0.88 0.09
C GLN A 121 -16.97 0.54 0.57
N ILE A 122 -18.05 0.73 1.33
CA ILE A 122 -18.47 2.07 1.79
C ILE A 122 -17.43 2.63 2.78
N ALA A 123 -17.04 1.86 3.79
CA ALA A 123 -16.07 2.32 4.79
C ALA A 123 -14.66 2.54 4.20
N ASP A 124 -14.26 1.70 3.24
CA ASP A 124 -12.98 1.86 2.53
C ASP A 124 -13.02 3.07 1.58
N HIS A 125 -14.17 3.31 0.94
CA HIS A 125 -14.36 4.47 0.06
C HIS A 125 -14.30 5.79 0.85
N GLU A 126 -14.95 5.88 2.00
CA GLU A 126 -14.91 7.07 2.87
C GLU A 126 -13.47 7.36 3.35
N ARG A 127 -12.73 6.33 3.77
CA ARG A 127 -11.32 6.46 4.17
C ARG A 127 -10.43 6.88 3.01
N ASP A 128 -10.67 6.34 1.82
CA ASP A 128 -9.93 6.69 0.62
C ASP A 128 -10.19 8.15 0.22
N LEU A 129 -11.45 8.61 0.29
CA LEU A 129 -11.79 10.01 0.07
C LEU A 129 -11.12 10.94 1.10
N THR A 130 -11.13 10.57 2.38
CA THR A 130 -10.47 11.32 3.44
C THR A 130 -8.96 11.42 3.21
N LEU A 131 -8.32 10.30 2.88
CA LEU A 131 -6.89 10.26 2.56
C LEU A 131 -6.56 11.07 1.30
N ARG A 132 -7.37 10.96 0.23
CA ARG A 132 -7.21 11.75 -1.00
C ARG A 132 -7.33 13.25 -0.71
N ALA A 133 -8.32 13.66 0.08
CA ALA A 133 -8.50 15.05 0.49
C ALA A 133 -7.30 15.55 1.30
N ALA A 134 -6.80 14.75 2.24
CA ALA A 134 -5.63 15.09 3.03
C ALA A 134 -4.35 15.21 2.17
N ILE A 135 -4.15 14.31 1.21
CA ILE A 135 -3.03 14.40 0.26
C ILE A 135 -3.13 15.65 -0.61
N ALA A 136 -4.34 16.00 -1.05
CA ALA A 136 -4.58 17.20 -1.86
C ALA A 136 -4.28 18.50 -1.09
N GLN A 137 -4.44 18.49 0.23
CA GLN A 137 -4.12 19.63 1.10
C GLN A 137 -2.62 19.78 1.42
N LEU A 138 -1.81 18.75 1.15
CA LEU A 138 -0.37 18.89 1.31
C LEU A 138 0.19 19.94 0.33
N GLU A 139 1.17 20.70 0.81
CA GLU A 139 1.94 21.58 -0.07
C GLU A 139 2.56 20.81 -1.24
N PRO A 140 2.80 21.47 -2.40
CA PRO A 140 3.28 20.78 -3.61
C PRO A 140 4.56 19.97 -3.40
N LEU A 141 5.57 20.57 -2.71
CA LEU A 141 6.85 19.89 -2.50
C LEU A 141 6.75 18.64 -1.62
N PRO A 142 6.18 18.67 -0.40
CA PRO A 142 5.96 17.45 0.41
C PRO A 142 5.18 16.37 -0.33
N ARG A 143 4.13 16.74 -1.08
CA ARG A 143 3.32 15.80 -1.88
C ARG A 143 4.16 15.15 -2.98
N GLN A 144 4.98 15.92 -3.70
CA GLN A 144 5.89 15.39 -4.71
C GLN A 144 6.92 14.42 -4.11
N LEU A 145 7.54 14.78 -2.98
CA LEU A 145 8.53 13.93 -2.32
C LEU A 145 7.92 12.60 -1.83
N LEU A 146 6.69 12.65 -1.29
CA LEU A 146 5.94 11.44 -0.93
C LEU A 146 5.65 10.58 -2.15
N SER A 147 5.23 11.18 -3.25
CA SER A 147 4.97 10.47 -4.51
C SER A 147 6.24 9.76 -5.03
N LEU A 148 7.37 10.43 -5.04
CA LEU A 148 8.65 9.82 -5.43
C LEU A 148 9.04 8.65 -4.53
N ALA A 149 8.90 8.82 -3.21
CA ALA A 149 9.24 7.76 -2.27
C ALA A 149 8.27 6.58 -2.35
N PHE A 150 6.95 6.83 -2.45
CA PHE A 150 5.94 5.79 -2.34
C PHE A 150 5.70 5.05 -3.67
N TYR A 151 5.40 5.77 -4.75
CA TYR A 151 5.04 5.15 -6.03
C TYR A 151 6.25 4.79 -6.88
N ARG A 152 7.33 5.58 -6.84
CA ARG A 152 8.55 5.28 -7.58
C ARG A 152 9.57 4.48 -6.77
N GLY A 153 9.34 4.30 -5.47
CA GLY A 153 10.21 3.54 -4.59
C GLY A 153 11.63 4.10 -4.48
N LEU A 154 11.80 5.40 -4.74
CA LEU A 154 13.09 6.04 -4.63
C LEU A 154 13.49 6.15 -3.16
N THR A 155 14.74 5.86 -2.87
CA THR A 155 15.34 6.15 -1.57
C THR A 155 15.47 7.66 -1.37
N HIS A 156 15.57 8.10 -0.12
CA HIS A 156 15.75 9.53 0.17
C HIS A 156 17.02 10.11 -0.48
N ASP A 157 18.08 9.30 -0.65
CA ASP A 157 19.31 9.70 -1.32
C ASP A 157 19.12 9.85 -2.83
N GLU A 158 18.34 8.98 -3.46
CA GLU A 158 17.97 9.11 -4.88
C GLU A 158 17.08 10.34 -5.12
N ILE A 159 16.12 10.59 -4.23
CA ILE A 159 15.30 11.79 -4.27
C ILE A 159 16.17 13.02 -4.12
N ALA A 160 17.14 13.03 -3.19
CA ALA A 160 18.07 14.14 -2.99
C ALA A 160 18.87 14.45 -4.26
N ARG A 161 19.37 13.40 -4.93
CA ARG A 161 20.10 13.56 -6.20
C ARG A 161 19.20 14.08 -7.32
N GLN A 162 17.96 13.58 -7.42
CA GLN A 162 17.03 13.96 -8.48
C GLN A 162 16.48 15.38 -8.29
N THR A 163 16.24 15.82 -7.06
CA THR A 163 15.62 17.12 -6.75
C THR A 163 16.64 18.21 -6.42
N ALA A 164 17.92 17.86 -6.30
CA ALA A 164 19.00 18.73 -5.82
C ALA A 164 18.74 19.35 -4.43
N LEU A 165 17.86 18.73 -3.61
CA LEU A 165 17.56 19.16 -2.25
C LEU A 165 18.44 18.41 -1.24
N PRO A 166 18.83 19.07 -0.13
CA PRO A 166 19.56 18.40 0.94
C PRO A 166 18.78 17.21 1.51
N LEU A 167 19.47 16.09 1.78
CA LEU A 167 18.88 14.87 2.33
C LEU A 167 18.08 15.11 3.63
N GLY A 168 18.60 15.99 4.52
CA GLY A 168 17.91 16.39 5.75
C GLY A 168 16.58 17.10 5.49
N THR A 169 16.52 17.91 4.45
CA THR A 169 15.30 18.62 4.02
C THR A 169 14.26 17.60 3.53
N ILE A 170 14.65 16.64 2.70
CA ILE A 170 13.76 15.59 2.21
C ILE A 170 13.17 14.76 3.35
N LYS A 171 14.03 14.28 4.26
CA LYS A 171 13.59 13.50 5.42
C LYS A 171 12.61 14.31 6.30
N SER A 172 12.85 15.60 6.50
CA SER A 172 11.97 16.43 7.31
C SER A 172 10.61 16.70 6.65
N HIS A 173 10.60 16.94 5.33
CA HIS A 173 9.35 17.14 4.58
C HIS A 173 8.50 15.85 4.55
N ILE A 174 9.10 14.70 4.23
CA ILE A 174 8.39 13.41 4.20
C ILE A 174 7.84 13.09 5.60
N ARG A 175 8.64 13.28 6.66
CA ARG A 175 8.17 13.00 8.03
C ARG A 175 7.00 13.88 8.43
N ARG A 176 7.04 15.19 8.13
CA ARG A 176 5.93 16.11 8.45
C ARG A 176 4.69 15.78 7.64
N ALA A 177 4.82 15.50 6.35
CA ALA A 177 3.71 15.11 5.52
C ALA A 177 3.03 13.82 6.01
N LEU A 178 3.82 12.80 6.38
CA LEU A 178 3.26 11.56 6.95
C LEU A 178 2.58 11.80 8.30
N ALA A 179 3.09 12.69 9.15
CA ALA A 179 2.45 13.05 10.41
C ALA A 179 1.09 13.74 10.16
N SER A 180 1.04 14.72 9.24
CA SER A 180 -0.20 15.40 8.88
C SER A 180 -1.25 14.44 8.29
N LEU A 181 -0.83 13.51 7.40
CA LEU A 181 -1.73 12.50 6.85
C LEU A 181 -2.26 11.54 7.93
N ARG A 182 -1.42 11.16 8.90
CA ARG A 182 -1.83 10.30 10.01
C ARG A 182 -2.90 10.98 10.86
N GLU A 183 -2.72 12.25 11.20
CA GLU A 183 -3.69 13.04 11.97
C GLU A 183 -5.03 13.14 11.21
N ALA A 184 -4.99 13.41 9.91
CA ALA A 184 -6.20 13.54 9.09
C ALA A 184 -7.00 12.23 8.94
N VAL A 185 -6.35 11.06 9.00
CA VAL A 185 -7.02 9.76 8.85
C VAL A 185 -7.47 9.19 10.21
N THR A 186 -6.95 9.71 11.32
CA THR A 186 -7.31 9.25 12.67
C THR A 186 -8.52 9.99 13.24
N LEU A 187 -8.94 11.10 12.62
CA LEU A 187 -10.17 11.86 12.93
C LEU A 187 -11.38 11.26 12.23
#